data_70132cd30d618b0d029c3fe0f9e054f6
#
_entry.id   70132cd30d618b0d029c3fe0f9e054f6
#
_cell.length_a   1.000
_cell.length_b   1.000
_cell.length_c   1.000
_cell.angle_alpha   90.00
_cell.angle_beta   90.00
_cell.angle_gamma   90.00
#
_symmetry.space_group_name_H-M   'P 1'
#
loop_
_entity.id
_entity.type
_entity.pdbx_description
1 polymer ?
#
loop_
_entity_poly.entity_id
_entity_poly.type
_entity_poly.pdbx_seq_one_letter_code
_entity_poly.pdbx_strand_id
1 'polypeptide(L)'
;MFRMKGWPVVFTLGSCVAMAGCGQRKVPEGKGKDKAAVPVPAITATAPSESKASNAAAAGVTLYSAKGSALVSEGGKFTVADKGASINPGTRVVSAGGAVLISNGVEVELLADLSGNDPMPVATSGLKVLKPSKPDIDFEFTIEPGRIDLENKKASGSAKVRVISPAGNSHDIELVNPGSRCTIESYGRFMPGTRFDPNATPETAARPIGRGALVVIKGEVNFSDHDSFLRMHEAPGRAMLTIDGTLGHEPVPTYLEKAPAWVFEDPKDPAVIKKQALINDLEAKLADKGDLEAVIDAYASSDDNTKRIVAVYLASAVDDIGRVFLTVALSKNPDVTDEAIVAIRHWLGSGPGRDRKFYEALIKGSPEMVAKTNGLVGKPFSEPQAIALIDLFFGFSDEQKVQPGTYKYLLKMLSNEKAAIRALASWYLNHMVPEGMRFGFNPTGSDEARNAAIKLWETRLTELKKLPVAPVAPKLPAPKKP
;
A
#
# COMPACT_ATOMS: atom_id res chain seq x y z
N MET A 1 -5.69 19.95 -25.86
CA MET A 1 -5.67 18.66 -26.59
C MET A 1 -4.57 17.80 -25.95
N PHE A 2 -4.87 17.24 -24.77
CA PHE A 2 -3.92 16.41 -24.01
C PHE A 2 -4.11 14.95 -24.44
N ARG A 3 -3.07 14.36 -24.99
CA ARG A 3 -3.01 12.93 -25.29
C ARG A 3 -2.87 12.19 -23.95
N MET A 4 -3.93 11.52 -23.51
CA MET A 4 -3.83 10.48 -22.50
C MET A 4 -2.89 9.37 -23.02
N LYS A 5 -1.72 9.25 -22.42
CA LYS A 5 -0.93 8.04 -22.55
C LYS A 5 -1.64 6.96 -21.73
N GLY A 6 -2.22 6.00 -22.45
CA GLY A 6 -2.84 4.84 -21.83
C GLY A 6 -1.86 4.14 -20.91
N TRP A 7 -2.26 3.91 -19.68
CA TRP A 7 -1.58 3.04 -18.75
C TRP A 7 -1.69 1.61 -19.28
N PRO A 8 -0.59 0.96 -19.59
CA PRO A 8 -0.63 -0.48 -19.75
C PRO A 8 -0.70 -1.09 -18.36
N VAL A 9 -1.89 -1.55 -17.97
CA VAL A 9 -2.00 -2.55 -16.91
C VAL A 9 -1.38 -3.83 -17.49
N VAL A 10 -0.06 -3.91 -17.45
CA VAL A 10 0.68 -5.12 -17.77
C VAL A 10 0.93 -5.86 -16.46
N PHE A 11 -0.08 -6.57 -16.00
CA PHE A 11 0.09 -7.74 -15.16
C PHE A 11 -0.58 -8.93 -15.86
N THR A 12 0.01 -9.32 -16.99
CA THR A 12 -0.21 -10.65 -17.59
C THR A 12 1.15 -11.32 -17.69
N LEU A 13 1.55 -11.97 -16.61
CA LEU A 13 2.39 -13.16 -16.70
C LEU A 13 1.44 -14.36 -16.55
N GLY A 14 0.65 -14.57 -17.59
CA GLY A 14 0.01 -15.83 -17.86
C GLY A 14 1.00 -16.77 -18.51
N SER A 15 1.69 -17.56 -17.70
CA SER A 15 2.46 -18.71 -18.20
C SER A 15 1.48 -19.81 -18.57
N CYS A 16 1.12 -19.89 -19.84
CA CYS A 16 0.63 -21.13 -20.43
C CYS A 16 1.83 -22.10 -20.49
N VAL A 17 1.96 -22.96 -19.48
CA VAL A 17 2.77 -24.18 -19.58
C VAL A 17 1.83 -25.29 -20.04
N ALA A 18 2.01 -25.70 -21.29
CA ALA A 18 1.40 -26.86 -21.86
C ALA A 18 1.86 -28.10 -21.09
N MET A 19 0.88 -28.82 -20.53
CA MET A 19 1.07 -30.16 -19.97
C MET A 19 1.30 -31.14 -21.11
N ALA A 20 2.50 -31.68 -21.20
CA ALA A 20 2.76 -32.88 -21.99
C ALA A 20 3.63 -33.83 -21.16
N GLY A 21 3.10 -35.03 -20.92
CA GLY A 21 3.87 -36.26 -20.76
C GLY A 21 4.13 -36.76 -19.35
N CYS A 22 3.22 -37.59 -18.85
CA CYS A 22 3.47 -38.60 -17.83
C CYS A 22 4.69 -39.46 -18.15
N GLY A 23 5.65 -39.52 -17.25
CA GLY A 23 6.68 -40.52 -17.21
C GLY A 23 6.94 -40.95 -15.76
N GLN A 24 6.32 -42.03 -15.33
CA GLN A 24 6.62 -42.69 -14.05
C GLN A 24 8.05 -43.23 -14.09
N ARG A 25 8.94 -42.69 -13.25
CA ARG A 25 10.21 -43.35 -12.93
C ARG A 25 10.09 -44.06 -11.60
N LYS A 26 10.21 -45.40 -11.65
CA LYS A 26 10.38 -46.27 -10.49
C LYS A 26 11.69 -45.94 -9.78
N VAL A 27 11.60 -45.78 -8.47
CA VAL A 27 12.75 -45.66 -7.56
C VAL A 27 13.22 -47.07 -7.23
N PRO A 28 14.51 -47.42 -7.31
CA PRO A 28 15.03 -48.68 -6.85
C PRO A 28 15.25 -48.65 -5.35
N GLU A 29 14.76 -49.68 -4.62
CA GLU A 29 15.08 -49.97 -3.24
C GLU A 29 16.55 -50.38 -3.10
N GLY A 30 17.34 -49.55 -2.42
CA GLY A 30 18.70 -49.87 -2.01
C GLY A 30 18.73 -50.32 -0.57
N LYS A 31 19.07 -51.61 -0.35
CA LYS A 31 19.32 -52.20 0.98
C LYS A 31 20.56 -51.59 1.62
N GLY A 32 20.36 -50.89 2.73
CA GLY A 32 21.46 -50.39 3.55
C GLY A 32 22.18 -51.50 4.34
N LYS A 33 23.49 -51.42 4.34
CA LYS A 33 24.36 -52.21 5.24
C LYS A 33 24.78 -51.29 6.39
N ASP A 34 24.60 -51.80 7.61
CA ASP A 34 25.11 -51.24 8.85
C ASP A 34 26.61 -51.02 8.78
N LYS A 35 27.08 -49.83 9.08
CA LYS A 35 28.47 -49.56 9.42
C LYS A 35 28.58 -49.04 10.84
N ALA A 36 29.42 -49.72 11.57
CA ALA A 36 29.77 -49.51 12.98
C ALA A 36 30.23 -48.07 13.27
N ALA A 37 29.81 -47.60 14.43
CA ALA A 37 30.19 -46.30 14.98
C ALA A 37 31.68 -46.29 15.38
N VAL A 38 32.40 -45.27 14.94
CA VAL A 38 33.76 -44.93 15.36
C VAL A 38 33.64 -43.99 16.57
N PRO A 39 34.37 -44.24 17.69
CA PRO A 39 34.30 -43.34 18.83
C PRO A 39 35.03 -42.02 18.59
N VAL A 40 34.34 -40.92 18.85
CA VAL A 40 34.88 -39.55 18.79
C VAL A 40 35.63 -39.27 20.10
N PRO A 41 36.87 -38.74 20.06
CA PRO A 41 37.60 -38.37 21.28
C PRO A 41 36.94 -37.15 21.96
N ALA A 42 36.83 -37.21 23.28
CA ALA A 42 36.34 -36.13 24.12
C ALA A 42 37.28 -34.91 24.06
N ILE A 43 36.80 -33.82 23.52
CA ILE A 43 37.47 -32.51 23.59
C ILE A 43 37.08 -31.87 24.92
N THR A 44 38.07 -31.74 25.81
CA THR A 44 37.94 -31.01 27.09
C THR A 44 37.67 -29.52 26.76
N ALA A 45 36.47 -29.05 27.03
CA ALA A 45 36.09 -27.65 26.86
C ALA A 45 36.76 -26.83 28.00
N THR A 46 37.73 -26.02 27.61
CA THR A 46 38.25 -24.93 28.45
C THR A 46 37.15 -23.86 28.53
N ALA A 47 36.69 -23.54 29.73
CA ALA A 47 35.69 -22.50 29.96
C ALA A 47 36.15 -21.16 29.36
N PRO A 48 35.30 -20.46 28.56
CA PRO A 48 35.64 -19.14 28.15
C PRO A 48 35.57 -18.18 29.34
N SER A 49 36.61 -17.37 29.50
CA SER A 49 36.66 -16.27 30.44
C SER A 49 35.48 -15.34 30.18
N GLU A 50 34.71 -15.06 31.24
CA GLU A 50 33.66 -14.01 31.21
C GLU A 50 34.29 -12.67 30.77
N SER A 51 34.17 -12.37 29.50
CA SER A 51 34.32 -10.97 29.04
C SER A 51 33.15 -10.19 29.61
N LYS A 52 33.43 -9.28 30.52
CA LYS A 52 32.47 -8.25 30.96
C LYS A 52 31.76 -7.68 29.72
N ALA A 53 30.50 -8.09 29.56
CA ALA A 53 29.59 -7.42 28.61
C ALA A 53 29.58 -5.95 28.99
N SER A 54 30.20 -5.12 28.20
CA SER A 54 30.02 -3.68 28.26
C SER A 54 28.51 -3.47 28.04
N ASN A 55 27.84 -2.87 29.01
CA ASN A 55 26.52 -2.28 28.84
C ASN A 55 26.62 -1.18 27.79
N ALA A 56 26.66 -1.56 26.52
CA ALA A 56 26.37 -0.64 25.44
C ALA A 56 24.91 -0.24 25.65
N ALA A 57 24.69 0.93 26.19
CA ALA A 57 23.39 1.59 26.17
C ALA A 57 22.86 1.44 24.74
N ALA A 58 21.67 0.89 24.58
CA ALA A 58 21.05 0.72 23.27
C ALA A 58 21.11 2.08 22.56
N ALA A 59 21.94 2.18 21.53
CA ALA A 59 22.10 3.43 20.81
C ALA A 59 20.73 3.82 20.27
N GLY A 60 20.21 4.96 20.70
CA GLY A 60 18.88 5.42 20.30
C GLY A 60 18.84 5.68 18.80
N VAL A 61 17.68 5.55 18.21
CA VAL A 61 17.43 5.98 16.82
C VAL A 61 17.45 7.52 16.80
N THR A 62 18.19 8.10 15.90
CA THR A 62 18.31 9.57 15.78
C THR A 62 17.84 10.01 14.39
N LEU A 63 17.01 11.04 14.33
CA LEU A 63 16.67 11.73 13.09
C LEU A 63 17.88 12.58 12.64
N TYR A 64 18.54 12.13 11.56
CA TYR A 64 19.76 12.77 11.09
C TYR A 64 19.49 13.93 10.13
N SER A 65 18.57 13.78 9.22
CA SER A 65 18.21 14.80 8.25
C SER A 65 16.71 14.79 8.05
N ALA A 66 16.09 15.95 8.15
CA ALA A 66 14.79 16.18 7.59
C ALA A 66 15.00 16.82 6.21
N LYS A 67 15.22 16.00 5.19
CA LYS A 67 14.95 16.41 3.81
C LYS A 67 13.45 16.26 3.63
N GLY A 68 12.70 17.29 3.83
CA GLY A 68 11.29 17.19 3.96
C GLY A 68 10.87 17.13 5.44
N SER A 69 9.60 17.04 5.68
CA SER A 69 9.05 17.08 7.02
C SER A 69 8.94 15.68 7.58
N ALA A 70 9.78 15.39 8.56
CA ALA A 70 9.58 14.23 9.39
C ALA A 70 8.48 14.53 10.43
N LEU A 71 7.42 13.74 10.38
CA LEU A 71 6.33 13.76 11.35
C LEU A 71 6.52 12.59 12.31
N VAL A 72 6.48 12.84 13.59
CA VAL A 72 6.61 11.81 14.62
C VAL A 72 5.35 11.77 15.47
N SER A 73 4.93 10.56 15.86
CA SER A 73 3.78 10.38 16.73
C SER A 73 4.11 9.47 17.91
N GLU A 74 3.95 10.02 19.09
CA GLU A 74 3.90 9.29 20.35
C GLU A 74 2.47 9.39 20.89
N GLY A 75 1.77 8.25 20.99
CA GLY A 75 0.38 8.24 21.50
C GLY A 75 -0.70 8.75 20.55
N GLY A 76 -0.43 8.86 19.25
CA GLY A 76 -1.43 9.11 18.20
C GLY A 76 -1.51 10.54 17.66
N LYS A 77 -0.90 11.53 18.31
CA LYS A 77 -0.78 12.88 17.76
C LYS A 77 0.54 13.04 17.03
N PHE A 78 0.50 13.53 15.79
CA PHE A 78 1.68 13.81 15.00
C PHE A 78 2.18 15.26 15.23
N THR A 79 3.49 15.39 15.36
CA THR A 79 4.20 16.66 15.43
C THR A 79 5.39 16.64 14.47
N VAL A 80 5.82 17.82 14.02
CA VAL A 80 7.06 17.95 13.23
C VAL A 80 8.25 17.67 14.13
N ALA A 81 9.15 16.81 13.68
CA ALA A 81 10.36 16.48 14.43
C ALA A 81 11.55 17.30 13.96
N ASP A 82 12.33 17.78 14.90
CA ASP A 82 13.57 18.50 14.64
C ASP A 82 14.71 17.54 14.25
N LYS A 83 15.65 18.04 13.45
CA LYS A 83 16.92 17.36 13.21
C LYS A 83 17.66 17.11 14.52
N GLY A 84 18.14 15.89 14.71
CA GLY A 84 18.80 15.45 15.93
C GLY A 84 17.85 14.93 17.01
N ALA A 85 16.54 14.94 16.76
CA ALA A 85 15.58 14.34 17.69
C ALA A 85 15.87 12.85 17.89
N SER A 86 15.81 12.42 19.15
CA SER A 86 15.87 10.99 19.51
C SER A 86 14.50 10.36 19.33
N ILE A 87 14.45 9.26 18.61
CA ILE A 87 13.21 8.53 18.29
C ILE A 87 13.14 7.28 19.16
N ASN A 88 12.17 7.25 20.06
CA ASN A 88 11.96 6.13 20.97
C ASN A 88 11.31 4.91 20.29
N PRO A 89 11.56 3.68 20.77
CA PRO A 89 10.76 2.53 20.35
C PRO A 89 9.26 2.75 20.61
N GLY A 90 8.44 2.39 19.66
CA GLY A 90 6.99 2.62 19.66
C GLY A 90 6.56 3.87 18.89
N THR A 91 7.48 4.81 18.62
CA THR A 91 7.22 6.04 17.83
C THR A 91 6.97 5.68 16.37
N ARG A 92 5.94 6.28 15.78
CA ARG A 92 5.73 6.28 14.33
C ARG A 92 6.46 7.48 13.73
N VAL A 93 7.12 7.24 12.61
CA VAL A 93 7.77 8.27 11.81
C VAL A 93 7.20 8.22 10.40
N VAL A 94 6.73 9.35 9.91
CA VAL A 94 6.19 9.52 8.56
C VAL A 94 6.92 10.67 7.87
N SER A 95 7.21 10.51 6.59
CA SER A 95 7.79 11.55 5.77
C SER A 95 7.07 11.69 4.43
N ALA A 96 6.91 12.91 3.99
CA ALA A 96 6.39 13.27 2.65
C ALA A 96 7.48 13.83 1.72
N GLY A 97 8.74 13.77 2.12
CA GLY A 97 9.81 14.39 1.33
C GLY A 97 11.20 13.80 1.52
N GLY A 98 11.29 12.76 2.33
CA GLY A 98 12.54 12.15 2.74
C GLY A 98 12.91 12.52 4.17
N ALA A 99 13.06 11.52 5.02
CA ALA A 99 13.59 11.67 6.36
C ALA A 99 14.64 10.58 6.56
N VAL A 100 15.77 10.92 7.15
CA VAL A 100 16.87 9.99 7.38
C VAL A 100 17.00 9.71 8.86
N LEU A 101 16.87 8.44 9.23
CA LEU A 101 17.11 7.91 10.57
C LEU A 101 18.43 7.17 10.59
N ILE A 102 19.17 7.28 11.70
CA ILE A 102 20.40 6.51 11.91
C ILE A 102 20.30 5.73 13.22
N SER A 103 20.62 4.45 13.16
CA SER A 103 20.73 3.58 14.33
C SER A 103 21.83 2.53 14.10
N ASN A 104 22.75 2.40 15.04
CA ASN A 104 23.79 1.34 15.05
C ASN A 104 24.52 1.15 13.70
N GLY A 105 24.78 2.25 12.97
CA GLY A 105 25.43 2.19 11.66
C GLY A 105 24.53 1.75 10.51
N VAL A 106 23.21 1.70 10.71
CA VAL A 106 22.19 1.60 9.67
C VAL A 106 21.63 2.97 9.39
N GLU A 107 21.67 3.40 8.14
CA GLU A 107 20.92 4.55 7.65
C GLU A 107 19.62 4.09 7.01
N VAL A 108 18.52 4.75 7.37
CA VAL A 108 17.17 4.44 6.91
C VAL A 108 16.57 5.73 6.36
N GLU A 109 16.37 5.79 5.05
CA GLU A 109 15.77 6.95 4.39
C GLU A 109 14.33 6.63 3.99
N LEU A 110 13.37 7.41 4.50
CA LEU A 110 11.97 7.35 4.10
C LEU A 110 11.79 8.16 2.82
N LEU A 111 11.53 7.49 1.73
CA LEU A 111 11.38 8.11 0.42
C LEU A 111 9.92 8.55 0.18
N ALA A 112 9.75 9.54 -0.69
CA ALA A 112 8.44 9.90 -1.22
C ALA A 112 8.56 10.12 -2.72
N ASP A 113 7.67 9.54 -3.51
CA ASP A 113 7.56 9.82 -4.94
C ASP A 113 6.31 10.63 -5.23
N LEU A 114 6.52 11.91 -5.48
CA LEU A 114 5.47 12.85 -5.87
C LEU A 114 5.51 13.16 -7.38
N SER A 115 6.38 12.47 -8.13
CA SER A 115 6.58 12.74 -9.56
C SER A 115 5.41 12.22 -10.42
N GLY A 116 4.66 11.25 -9.93
CA GLY A 116 3.59 10.59 -10.69
C GLY A 116 4.08 9.72 -11.84
N ASN A 117 5.40 9.49 -11.94
CA ASN A 117 5.99 8.64 -12.97
C ASN A 117 6.14 7.18 -12.55
N ASP A 118 5.94 6.90 -11.27
CA ASP A 118 5.99 5.55 -10.72
C ASP A 118 4.64 4.86 -10.97
N PRO A 119 4.64 3.58 -11.35
CA PRO A 119 3.42 2.78 -11.42
C PRO A 119 2.68 2.64 -10.08
N MET A 120 3.36 2.93 -8.97
CA MET A 120 2.79 2.94 -7.63
C MET A 120 3.20 4.25 -6.94
N PRO A 121 2.37 5.30 -6.98
CA PRO A 121 2.71 6.56 -6.34
C PRO A 121 2.82 6.37 -4.82
N VAL A 122 4.01 6.64 -4.28
CA VAL A 122 4.32 6.59 -2.86
C VAL A 122 4.59 8.01 -2.40
N ALA A 123 3.53 8.77 -2.17
CA ALA A 123 3.66 10.19 -1.81
C ALA A 123 4.13 10.39 -0.36
N THR A 124 3.99 9.37 0.49
CA THR A 124 4.50 9.37 1.86
C THR A 124 5.07 8.00 2.19
N SER A 125 6.07 7.96 3.04
CA SER A 125 6.59 6.71 3.60
C SER A 125 6.60 6.78 5.11
N GLY A 126 6.34 5.64 5.75
CA GLY A 126 6.27 5.58 7.19
C GLY A 126 6.83 4.29 7.77
N LEU A 127 7.22 4.37 9.01
CA LEU A 127 7.61 3.23 9.82
C LEU A 127 7.26 3.45 11.29
N LYS A 128 7.14 2.36 12.02
CA LYS A 128 7.10 2.38 13.48
C LYS A 128 8.39 1.76 14.01
N VAL A 129 9.18 2.55 14.73
CA VAL A 129 10.42 2.09 15.35
C VAL A 129 10.10 1.06 16.43
N LEU A 130 10.84 -0.03 16.46
CA LEU A 130 10.73 -1.06 17.46
C LEU A 130 12.04 -1.21 18.24
N LYS A 131 11.94 -1.77 19.44
CA LYS A 131 13.13 -2.22 20.15
C LYS A 131 13.64 -3.49 19.49
N PRO A 132 14.94 -3.60 19.14
CA PRO A 132 15.48 -4.81 18.56
C PRO A 132 15.15 -6.05 19.40
N SER A 133 14.57 -7.04 18.75
CA SER A 133 14.13 -8.31 19.38
C SER A 133 15.29 -9.25 19.68
N LYS A 134 16.45 -9.05 19.02
CA LYS A 134 17.69 -9.82 19.21
C LYS A 134 18.89 -8.88 19.28
N PRO A 135 19.96 -9.28 20.01
CA PRO A 135 21.15 -8.44 20.17
C PRO A 135 21.94 -8.17 18.88
N ASP A 136 21.81 -9.05 17.89
CA ASP A 136 22.48 -8.96 16.58
C ASP A 136 21.68 -8.16 15.54
N ILE A 137 20.49 -7.68 15.88
CA ILE A 137 19.70 -6.79 15.03
C ILE A 137 20.07 -5.34 15.34
N ASP A 138 20.56 -4.63 14.34
CA ASP A 138 20.99 -3.23 14.45
C ASP A 138 19.82 -2.24 14.44
N PHE A 139 18.76 -2.60 13.68
CA PHE A 139 17.54 -1.80 13.59
C PHE A 139 16.32 -2.69 13.35
N GLU A 140 15.22 -2.39 14.03
CA GLU A 140 13.96 -3.14 13.88
C GLU A 140 12.79 -2.15 13.76
N PHE A 141 11.92 -2.39 12.79
CA PHE A 141 10.74 -1.55 12.59
C PHE A 141 9.59 -2.29 11.90
N THR A 142 8.38 -1.81 12.12
CA THR A 142 7.24 -2.15 11.28
C THR A 142 7.19 -1.16 10.11
N ILE A 143 7.21 -1.66 8.88
CA ILE A 143 7.04 -0.82 7.70
C ILE A 143 5.57 -0.44 7.56
N GLU A 144 5.29 0.84 7.36
CA GLU A 144 3.99 1.34 6.92
C GLU A 144 3.97 1.45 5.39
N PRO A 145 2.81 1.75 4.75
CA PRO A 145 2.80 1.95 3.31
C PRO A 145 3.86 2.97 2.89
N GLY A 146 4.69 2.59 1.94
CA GLY A 146 5.75 3.47 1.50
C GLY A 146 6.99 2.76 0.97
N ARG A 147 8.02 3.56 0.75
CA ARG A 147 9.32 3.16 0.22
C ARG A 147 10.42 3.60 1.16
N ILE A 148 11.30 2.69 1.52
CA ILE A 148 12.37 2.91 2.49
C ILE A 148 13.68 2.38 1.91
N ASP A 149 14.70 3.23 1.92
CA ASP A 149 16.07 2.82 1.63
C ASP A 149 16.79 2.44 2.90
N LEU A 150 17.57 1.39 2.84
CA LEU A 150 18.46 0.91 3.89
C LEU A 150 19.90 0.92 3.39
N GLU A 151 20.81 1.52 4.14
CA GLU A 151 22.23 1.50 3.81
C GLU A 151 23.09 1.13 5.03
N ASN A 152 24.07 0.27 4.82
CA ASN A 152 25.09 -0.07 5.83
C ASN A 152 26.17 1.03 5.90
N LYS A 153 26.13 1.83 6.95
CA LYS A 153 27.13 2.90 7.23
C LYS A 153 28.19 2.47 8.24
N LYS A 154 28.23 1.20 8.65
CA LYS A 154 29.30 0.71 9.53
C LYS A 154 30.65 0.85 8.84
N ALA A 155 31.70 1.08 9.62
CA ALA A 155 33.06 1.11 9.10
C ALA A 155 33.55 -0.27 8.63
N SER A 156 32.98 -1.36 9.21
CA SER A 156 33.27 -2.75 8.88
C SER A 156 32.14 -3.66 9.30
N GLY A 157 32.03 -4.83 8.67
CA GLY A 157 31.05 -5.85 8.96
C GLY A 157 29.67 -5.58 8.35
N SER A 158 28.77 -6.54 8.54
CA SER A 158 27.40 -6.44 8.05
C SER A 158 26.51 -5.63 8.98
N ALA A 159 25.40 -5.13 8.44
CA ALA A 159 24.33 -4.49 9.21
C ALA A 159 23.06 -5.32 9.04
N LYS A 160 22.37 -5.62 10.14
CA LYS A 160 21.17 -6.45 10.15
C LYS A 160 19.95 -5.63 10.53
N VAL A 161 18.95 -5.69 9.69
CA VAL A 161 17.69 -4.99 9.84
C VAL A 161 16.55 -5.99 9.87
N ARG A 162 15.66 -5.88 10.86
CA ARG A 162 14.41 -6.63 10.87
C ARG A 162 13.25 -5.74 10.47
N VAL A 163 12.53 -6.18 9.45
CA VAL A 163 11.35 -5.49 8.93
C VAL A 163 10.11 -6.32 9.21
N ILE A 164 9.12 -5.73 9.86
CA ILE A 164 7.82 -6.35 10.07
C ILE A 164 6.85 -5.76 9.06
N SER A 165 6.26 -6.61 8.24
CA SER A 165 5.29 -6.21 7.22
C SER A 165 3.95 -5.79 7.86
N PRO A 166 3.06 -5.08 7.14
CA PRO A 166 1.72 -4.77 7.62
C PRO A 166 0.88 -6.00 7.98
N ALA A 167 1.17 -7.14 7.36
CA ALA A 167 0.53 -8.43 7.67
C ALA A 167 1.07 -9.10 8.94
N GLY A 168 2.13 -8.55 9.57
CA GLY A 168 2.75 -9.08 10.76
C GLY A 168 3.91 -10.07 10.51
N ASN A 169 4.24 -10.35 9.24
CA ASN A 169 5.38 -11.22 8.91
C ASN A 169 6.69 -10.46 9.13
N SER A 170 7.68 -11.13 9.73
CA SER A 170 9.02 -10.57 9.95
C SER A 170 10.00 -11.09 8.90
N HIS A 171 10.83 -10.19 8.38
CA HIS A 171 11.88 -10.48 7.42
C HIS A 171 13.20 -9.90 7.94
N ASP A 172 14.27 -10.67 7.90
CA ASP A 172 15.61 -10.22 8.26
C ASP A 172 16.38 -9.87 6.97
N ILE A 173 16.95 -8.68 6.96
CA ILE A 173 17.74 -8.14 5.84
C ILE A 173 19.13 -7.87 6.36
N GLU A 174 20.13 -8.55 5.80
CA GLU A 174 21.53 -8.30 6.09
C GLU A 174 22.19 -7.57 4.93
N LEU A 175 22.62 -6.36 5.20
CA LEU A 175 23.44 -5.54 4.31
C LEU A 175 24.89 -5.96 4.51
N VAL A 176 25.42 -6.83 3.63
CA VAL A 176 26.60 -7.65 3.89
C VAL A 176 27.87 -6.84 4.12
N ASN A 177 28.09 -5.82 3.30
CA ASN A 177 29.31 -5.01 3.34
C ASN A 177 29.00 -3.54 3.68
N PRO A 178 29.94 -2.79 4.20
CA PRO A 178 29.82 -1.34 4.27
C PRO A 178 29.44 -0.72 2.92
N GLY A 179 28.43 0.15 2.92
CA GLY A 179 27.88 0.74 1.71
C GLY A 179 26.94 -0.15 0.91
N SER A 180 26.65 -1.42 1.33
CA SER A 180 25.54 -2.17 0.76
C SER A 180 24.23 -1.44 1.02
N ARG A 181 23.39 -1.37 -0.04
CA ARG A 181 22.15 -0.58 -0.03
C ARG A 181 21.01 -1.32 -0.73
N CYS A 182 19.82 -1.27 -0.17
CA CYS A 182 18.60 -1.76 -0.82
C CYS A 182 17.42 -0.83 -0.55
N THR A 183 16.46 -0.84 -1.46
CA THR A 183 15.16 -0.20 -1.29
C THR A 183 14.10 -1.24 -1.01
N ILE A 184 13.24 -0.97 -0.04
CA ILE A 184 12.05 -1.78 0.24
C ILE A 184 10.83 -0.91 -0.06
N GLU A 185 9.92 -1.44 -0.88
CA GLU A 185 8.58 -0.89 -1.05
C GLU A 185 7.59 -1.86 -0.43
N SER A 186 6.66 -1.37 0.38
CA SER A 186 5.66 -2.21 1.01
C SER A 186 4.33 -1.49 1.16
N TYR A 187 3.25 -2.23 0.95
CA TYR A 187 1.90 -1.81 1.23
C TYR A 187 1.04 -3.03 1.56
N GLY A 188 0.02 -2.82 2.37
CA GLY A 188 -0.98 -3.83 2.64
C GLY A 188 -2.25 -3.58 1.82
N ARG A 189 -2.95 -4.64 1.50
CA ARG A 189 -4.29 -4.56 0.91
C ARG A 189 -5.11 -5.79 1.24
N PHE A 190 -6.41 -5.68 1.19
CA PHE A 190 -7.26 -6.86 1.18
C PHE A 190 -7.29 -7.50 -0.20
N MET A 191 -7.44 -8.82 -0.24
CA MET A 191 -7.64 -9.54 -1.51
C MET A 191 -8.89 -9.01 -2.21
N PRO A 192 -8.82 -8.68 -3.51
CA PRO A 192 -10.01 -8.36 -4.28
C PRO A 192 -11.03 -9.49 -4.23
N GLY A 193 -12.28 -9.15 -3.96
CA GLY A 193 -13.36 -10.13 -3.77
C GLY A 193 -13.60 -10.55 -2.32
N THR A 194 -12.73 -10.16 -1.39
CA THR A 194 -12.98 -10.28 0.05
C THR A 194 -14.29 -9.58 0.41
N ARG A 195 -15.01 -10.14 1.40
CA ARG A 195 -16.20 -9.52 1.97
C ARG A 195 -15.94 -9.14 3.41
N PHE A 196 -16.43 -7.96 3.77
CA PHE A 196 -16.37 -7.51 5.15
C PHE A 196 -17.50 -8.16 5.95
N ASP A 197 -17.13 -8.75 7.09
CA ASP A 197 -18.08 -9.32 8.04
C ASP A 197 -17.99 -8.54 9.37
N PRO A 198 -19.03 -7.77 9.73
CA PRO A 198 -19.05 -7.02 11.00
C PRO A 198 -19.07 -7.93 12.22
N ASN A 199 -19.43 -9.22 12.07
CA ASN A 199 -19.52 -10.17 13.17
C ASN A 199 -18.28 -11.08 13.28
N ALA A 200 -17.33 -10.95 12.35
CA ALA A 200 -16.11 -11.77 12.41
C ALA A 200 -15.32 -11.48 13.69
N THR A 201 -14.78 -12.54 14.30
CA THR A 201 -13.81 -12.41 15.40
C THR A 201 -12.41 -12.08 14.84
N PRO A 202 -11.44 -11.65 15.66
CA PRO A 202 -10.07 -11.43 15.21
C PRO A 202 -9.43 -12.65 14.50
N GLU A 203 -9.89 -13.87 14.83
CA GLU A 203 -9.40 -15.13 14.24
C GLU A 203 -10.05 -15.41 12.89
N THR A 204 -11.31 -15.04 12.70
CA THR A 204 -12.10 -15.32 11.49
C THR A 204 -12.16 -14.14 10.54
N ALA A 205 -11.81 -12.94 11.00
CA ALA A 205 -11.78 -11.74 10.16
C ALA A 205 -10.77 -11.90 9.01
N ALA A 206 -11.16 -11.42 7.84
CA ALA A 206 -10.24 -11.33 6.72
C ALA A 206 -9.01 -10.49 7.12
N ARG A 207 -7.83 -10.94 6.71
CA ARG A 207 -6.59 -10.22 6.97
C ARG A 207 -6.07 -9.57 5.70
N PRO A 208 -5.47 -8.39 5.82
CA PRO A 208 -4.77 -7.81 4.69
C PRO A 208 -3.54 -8.65 4.34
N ILE A 209 -3.17 -8.62 3.09
CA ILE A 209 -1.95 -9.22 2.58
C ILE A 209 -0.89 -8.15 2.38
N GLY A 210 0.36 -8.45 2.74
CA GLY A 210 1.50 -7.62 2.40
C GLY A 210 1.87 -7.80 0.94
N ARG A 211 2.12 -6.69 0.25
CA ARG A 211 2.73 -6.65 -1.08
C ARG A 211 3.89 -5.70 -1.05
N GLY A 212 4.91 -6.02 -1.83
CA GLY A 212 6.08 -5.15 -1.90
C GLY A 212 7.15 -5.69 -2.82
N ALA A 213 8.25 -4.97 -2.83
CA ALA A 213 9.48 -5.37 -3.49
C ALA A 213 10.69 -4.97 -2.64
N LEU A 214 11.73 -5.79 -2.69
CA LEU A 214 13.06 -5.42 -2.24
C LEU A 214 13.96 -5.34 -3.48
N VAL A 215 14.66 -4.23 -3.64
CA VAL A 215 15.60 -4.03 -4.77
C VAL A 215 16.98 -3.72 -4.20
N VAL A 216 17.97 -4.51 -4.57
CA VAL A 216 19.37 -4.25 -4.23
C VAL A 216 19.89 -3.16 -5.15
N ILE A 217 20.31 -2.05 -4.55
CA ILE A 217 20.80 -0.86 -5.24
C ILE A 217 22.32 -0.93 -5.40
N LYS A 218 23.00 -1.42 -4.36
CA LYS A 218 24.45 -1.50 -4.32
C LYS A 218 24.92 -2.65 -3.44
N GLY A 219 25.92 -3.37 -3.91
CA GLY A 219 26.60 -4.42 -3.15
C GLY A 219 25.79 -5.70 -3.04
N GLU A 220 25.82 -6.30 -1.85
CA GLU A 220 25.22 -7.60 -1.56
C GLU A 220 24.28 -7.50 -0.39
N VAL A 221 23.12 -8.15 -0.51
CA VAL A 221 22.07 -8.20 0.52
C VAL A 221 21.60 -9.65 0.67
N ASN A 222 21.57 -10.12 1.91
CA ASN A 222 20.93 -11.38 2.27
C ASN A 222 19.52 -11.08 2.79
N PHE A 223 18.54 -11.80 2.27
CA PHE A 223 17.15 -11.74 2.73
C PHE A 223 16.81 -13.08 3.38
N SER A 224 16.25 -13.05 4.57
CA SER A 224 15.77 -14.24 5.27
C SER A 224 14.32 -14.08 5.68
N ASP A 225 13.53 -15.09 5.37
CA ASP A 225 12.19 -15.31 5.89
C ASP A 225 12.22 -16.63 6.69
N HIS A 226 11.14 -16.98 7.40
CA HIS A 226 11.09 -18.12 8.31
C HIS A 226 11.79 -19.38 7.79
N ASP A 227 11.62 -19.72 6.53
CA ASP A 227 12.09 -20.95 5.92
C ASP A 227 13.04 -20.74 4.73
N SER A 228 13.30 -19.50 4.32
CA SER A 228 14.10 -19.18 3.13
C SER A 228 15.27 -18.24 3.43
N PHE A 229 16.39 -18.50 2.76
CA PHE A 229 17.55 -17.63 2.74
C PHE A 229 17.93 -17.34 1.30
N LEU A 230 17.95 -16.07 0.94
CA LEU A 230 18.19 -15.62 -0.43
C LEU A 230 19.37 -14.63 -0.45
N ARG A 231 20.37 -14.93 -1.27
CA ARG A 231 21.48 -14.03 -1.55
C ARG A 231 21.17 -13.23 -2.79
N MET A 232 21.26 -11.92 -2.67
CA MET A 232 20.92 -10.97 -3.73
C MET A 232 22.10 -10.03 -3.97
N HIS A 233 22.23 -9.57 -5.22
CA HIS A 233 23.30 -8.66 -5.64
C HIS A 233 22.69 -7.53 -6.48
N GLU A 234 23.39 -6.40 -6.53
CA GLU A 234 23.04 -5.31 -7.44
C GLU A 234 22.98 -5.74 -8.90
N ALA A 235 22.29 -4.97 -9.72
CA ALA A 235 22.21 -5.20 -11.16
C ALA A 235 23.57 -4.88 -11.87
N PRO A 236 24.00 -5.69 -12.88
CA PRO A 236 23.30 -6.87 -13.39
C PRO A 236 23.39 -8.06 -12.44
N GLY A 237 22.24 -8.63 -12.04
CA GLY A 237 22.20 -9.70 -11.07
C GLY A 237 20.79 -10.03 -10.54
N ARG A 238 20.73 -10.90 -9.55
CA ARG A 238 19.50 -11.20 -8.80
C ARG A 238 19.16 -10.03 -7.85
N ALA A 239 18.72 -8.93 -8.43
CA ALA A 239 18.64 -7.64 -7.76
C ALA A 239 17.25 -7.31 -7.21
N MET A 240 16.19 -8.02 -7.59
CA MET A 240 14.82 -7.70 -7.14
C MET A 240 14.11 -8.93 -6.58
N LEU A 241 13.46 -8.77 -5.45
CA LEU A 241 12.57 -9.75 -4.85
C LEU A 241 11.17 -9.14 -4.75
N THR A 242 10.18 -9.79 -5.37
CA THR A 242 8.78 -9.41 -5.20
C THR A 242 8.21 -10.17 -4.01
N ILE A 243 7.66 -9.43 -3.06
CA ILE A 243 6.96 -9.97 -1.88
C ILE A 243 5.46 -9.86 -2.16
N ASP A 244 4.79 -10.99 -2.33
CA ASP A 244 3.34 -11.04 -2.53
C ASP A 244 2.74 -12.11 -1.65
N GLY A 245 2.08 -11.70 -0.57
CA GLY A 245 1.44 -12.60 0.39
C GLY A 245 0.29 -13.45 -0.18
N THR A 246 -0.05 -13.28 -1.48
CA THR A 246 -1.02 -14.15 -2.17
C THR A 246 -0.38 -15.40 -2.76
N LEU A 247 0.92 -15.35 -2.99
CA LEU A 247 1.65 -16.44 -3.60
C LEU A 247 2.05 -17.43 -2.51
N GLY A 248 1.45 -18.60 -2.51
CA GLY A 248 1.76 -19.67 -1.57
C GLY A 248 3.09 -20.40 -1.85
N HIS A 249 4.02 -19.75 -2.54
CA HIS A 249 5.34 -20.28 -2.88
C HIS A 249 6.44 -19.33 -2.35
N GLU A 250 7.62 -19.90 -2.16
CA GLU A 250 8.81 -19.14 -1.76
C GLU A 250 9.09 -18.00 -2.75
N PRO A 251 9.44 -16.81 -2.25
CA PRO A 251 9.84 -15.70 -3.10
C PRO A 251 11.13 -16.04 -3.86
N VAL A 252 11.16 -15.78 -5.16
CA VAL A 252 12.32 -16.04 -6.03
C VAL A 252 12.89 -14.71 -6.52
N PRO A 253 14.19 -14.43 -6.31
CA PRO A 253 14.81 -13.22 -6.80
C PRO A 253 14.81 -13.17 -8.33
N THR A 254 14.39 -12.03 -8.87
CA THR A 254 14.39 -11.74 -10.30
C THR A 254 15.75 -11.17 -10.72
N TYR A 255 16.27 -11.66 -11.83
CA TYR A 255 17.46 -11.10 -12.46
C TYR A 255 17.12 -9.77 -13.15
N LEU A 256 17.90 -8.74 -12.89
CA LEU A 256 17.81 -7.44 -13.55
C LEU A 256 19.12 -7.12 -14.25
N GLU A 257 19.04 -6.64 -15.51
CA GLU A 257 20.19 -6.10 -16.25
C GLU A 257 20.62 -4.73 -15.72
N LYS A 258 19.66 -3.95 -15.25
CA LYS A 258 19.86 -2.64 -14.63
C LYS A 258 18.79 -2.41 -13.57
N ALA A 259 19.11 -1.60 -12.59
CA ALA A 259 18.14 -1.20 -11.59
C ALA A 259 16.95 -0.48 -12.23
N PRO A 260 15.74 -0.60 -11.65
CA PRO A 260 14.56 0.11 -12.13
C PRO A 260 14.79 1.62 -12.13
N ALA A 261 14.23 2.32 -13.12
CA ALA A 261 14.44 3.76 -13.29
C ALA A 261 13.95 4.60 -12.08
N TRP A 262 12.93 4.11 -11.37
CA TRP A 262 12.41 4.78 -10.18
C TRP A 262 13.34 4.75 -8.96
N VAL A 263 14.39 3.93 -8.99
CA VAL A 263 15.39 3.85 -7.93
C VAL A 263 16.39 5.01 -8.00
N PHE A 264 16.66 5.52 -9.20
CA PHE A 264 17.59 6.60 -9.44
C PHE A 264 16.85 7.79 -10.05
N GLU A 265 16.69 8.85 -9.27
CA GLU A 265 16.12 10.09 -9.77
C GLU A 265 17.22 10.91 -10.48
N ASP A 266 16.98 11.30 -11.73
CA ASP A 266 17.81 12.29 -12.41
C ASP A 266 17.47 13.68 -11.84
N PRO A 267 18.40 14.36 -11.15
CA PRO A 267 18.14 15.69 -10.57
C PRO A 267 17.84 16.76 -11.64
N LYS A 268 18.04 16.47 -12.90
CA LYS A 268 17.71 17.35 -14.02
C LYS A 268 16.33 17.05 -14.62
N ASP A 269 15.69 15.94 -14.22
CA ASP A 269 14.34 15.64 -14.68
C ASP A 269 13.37 16.71 -14.16
N PRO A 270 12.58 17.35 -15.06
CA PRO A 270 11.57 18.34 -14.66
C PRO A 270 10.59 17.84 -13.59
N ALA A 271 10.27 16.53 -13.57
CA ALA A 271 9.41 15.94 -12.57
C ALA A 271 10.08 15.93 -11.20
N VAL A 272 11.38 15.59 -11.13
CA VAL A 272 12.18 15.62 -9.91
C VAL A 272 12.35 17.06 -9.39
N ILE A 273 12.59 18.03 -10.28
CA ILE A 273 12.66 19.46 -9.92
C ILE A 273 11.33 19.93 -9.32
N LYS A 274 10.20 19.58 -9.97
CA LYS A 274 8.85 19.92 -9.46
C LYS A 274 8.58 19.26 -8.10
N LYS A 275 8.97 18.01 -7.92
CA LYS A 275 8.88 17.28 -6.66
C LYS A 275 9.65 18.02 -5.56
N GLN A 276 10.92 18.39 -5.81
CA GLN A 276 11.74 19.09 -4.83
C GLN A 276 11.16 20.44 -4.44
N ALA A 277 10.62 21.19 -5.39
CA ALA A 277 9.93 22.45 -5.11
C ALA A 277 8.70 22.26 -4.20
N LEU A 278 7.94 21.18 -4.41
CA LEU A 278 6.79 20.85 -3.58
C LEU A 278 7.19 20.43 -2.16
N ILE A 279 8.26 19.66 -2.03
CA ILE A 279 8.83 19.27 -0.73
C ILE A 279 9.27 20.53 0.04
N ASN A 280 10.00 21.44 -0.61
CA ASN A 280 10.47 22.69 0.02
C ASN A 280 9.28 23.59 0.44
N ASP A 281 8.19 23.66 -0.35
CA ASP A 281 6.97 24.40 0.03
C ASP A 281 6.29 23.76 1.25
N LEU A 282 6.24 22.44 1.30
CA LEU A 282 5.68 21.69 2.44
C LEU A 282 6.47 21.93 3.72
N GLU A 283 7.81 21.82 3.65
CA GLU A 283 8.72 22.10 4.77
C GLU A 283 8.55 23.51 5.32
N ALA A 284 8.56 24.51 4.42
CA ALA A 284 8.38 25.90 4.81
C ALA A 284 7.05 26.13 5.54
N LYS A 285 5.97 25.53 5.04
CA LYS A 285 4.64 25.66 5.67
C LYS A 285 4.54 24.98 7.03
N LEU A 286 5.16 23.81 7.19
CA LEU A 286 5.18 23.11 8.45
C LEU A 286 6.04 23.84 9.48
N ALA A 287 7.17 24.43 9.07
CA ALA A 287 8.02 25.25 9.93
C ALA A 287 7.32 26.55 10.38
N ASP A 288 6.58 27.21 9.47
CA ASP A 288 5.91 28.49 9.75
C ASP A 288 4.68 28.30 10.66
N LYS A 289 3.84 27.31 10.36
CA LYS A 289 2.57 27.14 11.06
C LYS A 289 2.62 26.21 12.27
N GLY A 290 3.54 25.26 12.29
CA GLY A 290 3.62 24.23 13.33
C GLY A 290 2.35 23.34 13.44
N ASP A 291 1.32 23.64 12.66
CA ASP A 291 0.02 22.99 12.67
C ASP A 291 -0.15 22.16 11.38
N LEU A 292 0.06 20.86 11.51
CA LEU A 292 -0.09 19.90 10.43
C LEU A 292 -1.49 19.92 9.81
N GLU A 293 -2.53 20.06 10.62
CA GLU A 293 -3.92 20.07 10.13
C GLU A 293 -4.17 21.28 9.22
N ALA A 294 -3.69 22.45 9.62
CA ALA A 294 -3.80 23.66 8.81
C ALA A 294 -3.03 23.55 7.47
N VAL A 295 -1.89 22.84 7.47
CA VAL A 295 -1.13 22.58 6.23
C VAL A 295 -1.90 21.60 5.32
N ILE A 296 -2.44 20.53 5.87
CA ILE A 296 -3.25 19.57 5.10
C ILE A 296 -4.49 20.27 4.50
N ASP A 297 -5.18 21.12 5.27
CA ASP A 297 -6.34 21.88 4.79
C ASP A 297 -5.98 22.87 3.67
N ALA A 298 -4.84 23.56 3.82
CA ALA A 298 -4.35 24.48 2.79
C ALA A 298 -4.00 23.75 1.48
N TYR A 299 -3.43 22.55 1.57
CA TYR A 299 -3.10 21.74 0.41
C TYR A 299 -4.35 21.11 -0.22
N ALA A 300 -5.29 20.62 0.58
CA ALA A 300 -6.56 20.07 0.11
C ALA A 300 -7.41 21.09 -0.64
N SER A 301 -7.31 22.39 -0.25
CA SER A 301 -8.01 23.51 -0.86
C SER A 301 -7.27 24.16 -2.03
N SER A 302 -6.09 23.66 -2.40
CA SER A 302 -5.28 24.23 -3.48
C SER A 302 -5.91 23.96 -4.86
N ASP A 303 -5.67 24.88 -5.81
CA ASP A 303 -6.00 24.65 -7.23
C ASP A 303 -5.03 23.67 -7.91
N ASP A 304 -3.85 23.44 -7.31
CA ASP A 304 -2.86 22.46 -7.79
C ASP A 304 -3.24 21.03 -7.34
N ASN A 305 -3.55 20.18 -8.34
CA ASN A 305 -3.89 18.78 -8.10
C ASN A 305 -2.79 18.02 -7.36
N THR A 306 -1.52 18.33 -7.62
CA THR A 306 -0.40 17.66 -6.95
C THR A 306 -0.41 17.96 -5.45
N LYS A 307 -0.68 19.22 -5.06
CA LYS A 307 -0.85 19.58 -3.63
C LYS A 307 -2.04 18.87 -3.00
N ARG A 308 -3.16 18.76 -3.72
CA ARG A 308 -4.33 18.00 -3.22
C ARG A 308 -4.02 16.52 -3.01
N ILE A 309 -3.27 15.91 -3.91
CA ILE A 309 -2.82 14.52 -3.77
C ILE A 309 -1.89 14.38 -2.55
N VAL A 310 -0.95 15.30 -2.36
CA VAL A 310 -0.11 15.30 -1.14
C VAL A 310 -0.94 15.41 0.13
N ALA A 311 -1.97 16.25 0.15
CA ALA A 311 -2.87 16.35 1.29
C ALA A 311 -3.59 15.03 1.60
N VAL A 312 -4.03 14.30 0.56
CA VAL A 312 -4.64 12.96 0.69
C VAL A 312 -3.69 11.99 1.37
N TYR A 313 -2.45 11.91 0.89
CA TYR A 313 -1.47 10.97 1.44
C TYR A 313 -0.99 11.36 2.84
N LEU A 314 -0.78 12.66 3.10
CA LEU A 314 -0.47 13.14 4.46
C LEU A 314 -1.59 12.81 5.44
N ALA A 315 -2.84 13.10 5.08
CA ALA A 315 -3.99 12.78 5.92
C ALA A 315 -4.08 11.27 6.19
N SER A 316 -3.87 10.43 5.16
CA SER A 316 -3.84 8.98 5.31
C SER A 316 -2.73 8.50 6.25
N ALA A 317 -1.52 9.06 6.10
CA ALA A 317 -0.36 8.68 6.88
C ALA A 317 -0.49 9.05 8.36
N VAL A 318 -1.21 10.13 8.67
CA VAL A 318 -1.47 10.55 10.07
C VAL A 318 -2.81 10.05 10.62
N ASP A 319 -3.41 9.04 9.98
CA ASP A 319 -4.68 8.40 10.36
C ASP A 319 -5.92 9.34 10.31
N ASP A 320 -5.83 10.50 9.66
CA ASP A 320 -6.99 11.37 9.40
C ASP A 320 -7.78 10.88 8.17
N ILE A 321 -8.27 9.64 8.29
CA ILE A 321 -8.99 8.97 7.22
C ILE A 321 -10.31 9.67 6.86
N GLY A 322 -10.82 10.46 7.78
CA GLY A 322 -12.01 11.28 7.55
C GLY A 322 -11.82 12.28 6.42
N ARG A 323 -10.69 12.99 6.37
CA ARG A 323 -10.37 13.93 5.28
C ARG A 323 -10.17 13.21 3.95
N VAL A 324 -9.50 12.06 3.96
CA VAL A 324 -9.35 11.25 2.74
C VAL A 324 -10.71 10.80 2.22
N PHE A 325 -11.59 10.36 3.12
CA PHE A 325 -12.95 9.96 2.77
C PHE A 325 -13.81 11.10 2.21
N LEU A 326 -13.66 12.33 2.76
CA LEU A 326 -14.27 13.52 2.19
C LEU A 326 -13.83 13.75 0.74
N THR A 327 -12.55 13.55 0.45
CA THR A 327 -12.01 13.70 -0.91
C THR A 327 -12.64 12.69 -1.86
N VAL A 328 -12.79 11.41 -1.47
CA VAL A 328 -13.49 10.40 -2.28
C VAL A 328 -14.93 10.83 -2.59
N ALA A 329 -15.62 11.40 -1.61
CA ALA A 329 -17.04 11.74 -1.75
C ALA A 329 -17.29 13.03 -2.54
N LEU A 330 -16.39 14.00 -2.47
CA LEU A 330 -16.66 15.37 -2.90
C LEU A 330 -15.72 15.91 -3.98
N SER A 331 -14.58 15.27 -4.25
CA SER A 331 -13.64 15.73 -5.26
C SER A 331 -14.30 15.71 -6.65
N LYS A 332 -14.13 16.82 -7.38
CA LYS A 332 -14.53 16.91 -8.79
C LYS A 332 -13.40 16.49 -9.75
N ASN A 333 -12.21 16.30 -9.22
CA ASN A 333 -11.05 15.89 -10.01
C ASN A 333 -10.88 14.38 -9.91
N PRO A 334 -10.97 13.62 -11.02
CA PRO A 334 -10.86 12.17 -11.02
C PRO A 334 -9.50 11.69 -10.51
N ASP A 335 -8.38 12.35 -10.86
CA ASP A 335 -7.05 11.92 -10.42
C ASP A 335 -6.92 12.00 -8.89
N VAL A 336 -7.41 13.09 -8.29
CA VAL A 336 -7.42 13.26 -6.82
C VAL A 336 -8.35 12.24 -6.15
N THR A 337 -9.47 11.90 -6.78
CA THR A 337 -10.39 10.86 -6.28
C THR A 337 -9.76 9.48 -6.35
N ASP A 338 -9.07 9.17 -7.44
CA ASP A 338 -8.37 7.89 -7.64
C ASP A 338 -7.31 7.70 -6.55
N GLU A 339 -6.50 8.72 -6.30
CA GLU A 339 -5.48 8.68 -5.25
C GLU A 339 -6.08 8.56 -3.85
N ALA A 340 -7.20 9.22 -3.58
CA ALA A 340 -7.90 9.08 -2.30
C ALA A 340 -8.45 7.66 -2.08
N ILE A 341 -8.95 7.01 -3.13
CA ILE A 341 -9.39 5.61 -3.08
C ILE A 341 -8.20 4.68 -2.81
N VAL A 342 -7.08 4.90 -3.49
CA VAL A 342 -5.84 4.12 -3.28
C VAL A 342 -5.32 4.32 -1.86
N ALA A 343 -5.28 5.54 -1.36
CA ALA A 343 -4.83 5.85 -0.01
C ALA A 343 -5.69 5.16 1.06
N ILE A 344 -7.04 5.16 0.92
CA ILE A 344 -7.91 4.41 1.85
C ILE A 344 -7.65 2.90 1.79
N ARG A 345 -7.47 2.34 0.60
CA ARG A 345 -7.16 0.91 0.45
C ARG A 345 -5.86 0.52 1.14
N HIS A 346 -4.81 1.32 0.96
CA HIS A 346 -3.53 1.11 1.63
C HIS A 346 -3.67 1.29 3.13
N TRP A 347 -4.43 2.29 3.58
CA TRP A 347 -4.69 2.49 4.99
C TRP A 347 -5.46 1.33 5.61
N LEU A 348 -6.51 0.83 4.98
CA LEU A 348 -7.26 -0.36 5.42
C LEU A 348 -6.35 -1.58 5.52
N GLY A 349 -5.44 -1.74 4.56
CA GLY A 349 -4.49 -2.85 4.49
C GLY A 349 -3.26 -2.72 5.39
N SER A 350 -3.01 -1.57 6.01
CA SER A 350 -1.77 -1.32 6.77
C SER A 350 -1.76 -1.93 8.18
N GLY A 351 -2.81 -2.65 8.57
CA GLY A 351 -2.85 -3.39 9.83
C GLY A 351 -4.18 -4.06 10.10
N PRO A 352 -4.20 -5.07 10.95
CA PRO A 352 -5.42 -5.78 11.31
C PRO A 352 -6.41 -4.86 12.05
N GLY A 353 -7.70 -5.07 11.78
CA GLY A 353 -8.80 -4.37 12.47
C GLY A 353 -9.02 -2.91 12.04
N ARG A 354 -8.28 -2.39 11.06
CA ARG A 354 -8.55 -1.03 10.52
C ARG A 354 -9.87 -0.97 9.76
N ASP A 355 -10.25 -2.02 9.09
CA ASP A 355 -11.55 -2.19 8.44
C ASP A 355 -12.70 -2.11 9.45
N ARG A 356 -12.55 -2.76 10.61
CA ARG A 356 -13.53 -2.65 11.71
C ARG A 356 -13.61 -1.25 12.29
N LYS A 357 -12.49 -0.60 12.55
CA LYS A 357 -12.46 0.80 13.02
C LYS A 357 -13.14 1.73 12.02
N PHE A 358 -12.93 1.50 10.74
CA PHE A 358 -13.58 2.29 9.70
C PHE A 358 -15.09 2.04 9.66
N TYR A 359 -15.52 0.78 9.76
CA TYR A 359 -16.92 0.42 9.88
C TYR A 359 -17.60 1.13 11.07
N GLU A 360 -17.00 1.07 12.25
CA GLU A 360 -17.54 1.72 13.46
C GLU A 360 -17.64 3.24 13.28
N ALA A 361 -16.64 3.87 12.66
CA ALA A 361 -16.65 5.29 12.35
C ALA A 361 -17.78 5.65 11.36
N LEU A 362 -18.04 4.83 10.35
CA LEU A 362 -19.13 5.01 9.40
C LEU A 362 -20.50 4.93 10.07
N ILE A 363 -20.70 3.94 10.94
CA ILE A 363 -21.96 3.76 11.68
C ILE A 363 -22.19 4.91 12.66
N LYS A 364 -21.17 5.36 13.37
CA LYS A 364 -21.25 6.48 14.29
C LYS A 364 -21.51 7.81 13.57
N GLY A 365 -20.93 7.98 12.39
CA GLY A 365 -20.93 9.24 11.66
C GLY A 365 -20.02 10.30 12.30
N SER A 366 -19.98 11.48 11.70
CA SER A 366 -19.21 12.62 12.17
C SER A 366 -20.03 13.90 12.09
N PRO A 367 -20.52 14.44 13.22
CA PRO A 367 -21.25 15.71 13.25
C PRO A 367 -20.46 16.88 12.66
N GLU A 368 -19.14 16.89 12.88
CA GLU A 368 -18.25 17.92 12.31
C GLU A 368 -18.21 17.87 10.78
N MET A 369 -18.09 16.67 10.21
CA MET A 369 -18.14 16.50 8.75
C MET A 369 -19.52 16.86 8.19
N VAL A 370 -20.61 16.56 8.91
CA VAL A 370 -21.97 16.98 8.52
C VAL A 370 -22.03 18.50 8.40
N ALA A 371 -21.51 19.20 9.41
CA ALA A 371 -21.51 20.68 9.41
C ALA A 371 -20.63 21.25 8.27
N LYS A 372 -19.40 20.74 8.09
CA LYS A 372 -18.47 21.20 7.03
C LYS A 372 -18.98 20.93 5.61
N THR A 373 -19.85 19.96 5.42
CA THR A 373 -20.30 19.51 4.08
C THR A 373 -21.77 19.76 3.79
N ASN A 374 -22.45 20.58 4.59
CA ASN A 374 -23.90 20.82 4.49
C ASN A 374 -24.70 19.49 4.43
N GLY A 375 -24.28 18.50 5.20
CA GLY A 375 -24.95 17.21 5.30
C GLY A 375 -24.68 16.22 4.16
N LEU A 376 -23.79 16.55 3.19
CA LEU A 376 -23.42 15.64 2.09
C LEU A 376 -22.63 14.44 2.58
N VAL A 377 -21.77 14.63 3.57
CA VAL A 377 -20.93 13.60 4.18
C VAL A 377 -21.02 13.69 5.71
N GLY A 378 -20.63 12.63 6.39
CA GLY A 378 -20.56 12.59 7.86
C GLY A 378 -21.83 12.11 8.55
N LYS A 379 -22.98 12.01 7.86
CA LYS A 379 -24.17 11.34 8.41
C LYS A 379 -23.89 9.85 8.60
N PRO A 380 -24.39 9.24 9.69
CA PRO A 380 -24.26 7.81 9.91
C PRO A 380 -24.70 6.99 8.70
N PHE A 381 -23.96 5.92 8.45
CA PHE A 381 -24.33 4.90 7.48
C PHE A 381 -25.22 3.86 8.16
N SER A 382 -26.20 3.31 7.45
CA SER A 382 -26.80 2.06 7.88
C SER A 382 -25.78 0.92 7.75
N GLU A 383 -25.95 -0.13 8.52
CA GLU A 383 -25.06 -1.30 8.48
C GLU A 383 -24.88 -1.85 7.06
N PRO A 384 -25.93 -2.10 6.23
CA PRO A 384 -25.74 -2.55 4.86
C PRO A 384 -24.96 -1.57 3.98
N GLN A 385 -25.09 -0.25 4.23
CA GLN A 385 -24.34 0.76 3.49
C GLN A 385 -22.86 0.78 3.88
N ALA A 386 -22.54 0.65 5.17
CA ALA A 386 -21.17 0.60 5.65
C ALA A 386 -20.44 -0.66 5.11
N ILE A 387 -21.11 -1.82 5.15
CA ILE A 387 -20.60 -3.07 4.57
C ILE A 387 -20.37 -2.89 3.07
N ALA A 388 -21.36 -2.38 2.32
CA ALA A 388 -21.23 -2.17 0.88
C ALA A 388 -20.05 -1.23 0.52
N LEU A 389 -19.83 -0.18 1.32
CA LEU A 389 -18.71 0.74 1.12
C LEU A 389 -17.36 0.06 1.33
N ILE A 390 -17.21 -0.72 2.41
CA ILE A 390 -15.97 -1.44 2.70
C ILE A 390 -15.70 -2.51 1.65
N ASP A 391 -16.72 -3.26 1.23
CA ASP A 391 -16.63 -4.22 0.13
C ASP A 391 -16.17 -3.57 -1.18
N LEU A 392 -16.64 -2.36 -1.47
CA LEU A 392 -16.18 -1.59 -2.61
C LEU A 392 -14.69 -1.18 -2.45
N PHE A 393 -14.24 -0.84 -1.25
CA PHE A 393 -12.80 -0.60 -1.02
C PHE A 393 -11.96 -1.87 -1.15
N PHE A 394 -12.44 -3.02 -0.71
CA PHE A 394 -11.73 -4.29 -0.92
C PHE A 394 -11.66 -4.67 -2.40
N GLY A 395 -12.72 -4.40 -3.16
CA GLY A 395 -12.76 -4.54 -4.60
C GLY A 395 -13.27 -5.88 -5.09
N PHE A 396 -13.18 -6.07 -6.40
CA PHE A 396 -13.67 -7.25 -7.09
C PHE A 396 -12.52 -8.08 -7.63
N SER A 397 -12.61 -9.42 -7.48
CA SER A 397 -11.68 -10.34 -8.14
C SER A 397 -11.86 -10.30 -9.66
N ASP A 398 -10.91 -10.86 -10.41
CA ASP A 398 -11.00 -10.87 -11.87
C ASP A 398 -12.18 -11.72 -12.36
N GLU A 399 -12.51 -12.79 -11.62
CA GLU A 399 -13.70 -13.60 -11.89
C GLU A 399 -14.99 -12.81 -11.64
N GLN A 400 -15.03 -11.98 -10.61
CA GLN A 400 -16.19 -11.13 -10.33
C GLN A 400 -16.36 -10.01 -11.37
N LYS A 401 -15.26 -9.42 -11.86
CA LYS A 401 -15.29 -8.33 -12.85
C LYS A 401 -15.93 -8.73 -14.18
N VAL A 402 -15.94 -10.01 -14.51
CA VAL A 402 -16.58 -10.50 -15.75
C VAL A 402 -18.04 -10.92 -15.55
N GLN A 403 -18.54 -10.98 -14.31
CA GLN A 403 -19.89 -11.41 -14.00
C GLN A 403 -20.93 -10.30 -14.23
N PRO A 404 -22.05 -10.60 -14.91
CA PRO A 404 -23.14 -9.62 -15.07
C PRO A 404 -23.70 -9.10 -13.74
N GLY A 405 -23.64 -9.92 -12.69
CA GLY A 405 -24.08 -9.55 -11.32
C GLY A 405 -23.30 -8.37 -10.76
N THR A 406 -22.00 -8.28 -11.03
CA THR A 406 -21.16 -7.18 -10.59
C THR A 406 -21.57 -5.86 -11.23
N TYR A 407 -21.85 -5.84 -12.52
CA TYR A 407 -22.32 -4.64 -13.21
C TYR A 407 -23.70 -4.18 -12.71
N LYS A 408 -24.63 -5.12 -12.49
CA LYS A 408 -25.95 -4.82 -11.89
C LYS A 408 -25.80 -4.22 -10.49
N TYR A 409 -24.90 -4.79 -9.67
CA TYR A 409 -24.61 -4.27 -8.35
C TYR A 409 -24.05 -2.85 -8.42
N LEU A 410 -23.05 -2.59 -9.27
CA LEU A 410 -22.46 -1.26 -9.43
C LEU A 410 -23.48 -0.25 -9.92
N LEU A 411 -24.34 -0.58 -10.89
CA LEU A 411 -25.42 0.31 -11.34
C LEU A 411 -26.38 0.66 -10.20
N LYS A 412 -26.77 -0.34 -9.38
CA LYS A 412 -27.57 -0.07 -8.17
C LYS A 412 -26.86 0.88 -7.20
N MET A 413 -25.56 0.74 -7.05
CA MET A 413 -24.76 1.60 -6.16
C MET A 413 -24.65 3.04 -6.69
N LEU A 414 -24.74 3.29 -8.00
CA LEU A 414 -24.82 4.65 -8.55
C LEU A 414 -26.05 5.42 -8.07
N SER A 415 -27.12 4.75 -7.71
CA SER A 415 -28.35 5.34 -7.16
C SER A 415 -28.37 5.41 -5.65
N ASN A 416 -27.29 5.04 -4.95
CA ASN A 416 -27.25 5.04 -3.48
C ASN A 416 -27.38 6.46 -2.93
N GLU A 417 -27.96 6.63 -1.76
CA GLU A 417 -28.08 7.93 -1.10
C GLU A 417 -26.73 8.51 -0.64
N LYS A 418 -25.74 7.66 -0.37
CA LYS A 418 -24.40 8.07 0.08
C LYS A 418 -23.50 8.40 -1.12
N ALA A 419 -23.03 9.65 -1.20
CA ALA A 419 -22.16 10.12 -2.29
C ALA A 419 -20.89 9.29 -2.45
N ALA A 420 -20.26 8.86 -1.36
CA ALA A 420 -19.04 8.03 -1.41
C ALA A 420 -19.29 6.66 -2.05
N ILE A 421 -20.43 6.02 -1.78
CA ILE A 421 -20.80 4.75 -2.45
C ILE A 421 -20.99 4.97 -3.94
N ARG A 422 -21.66 6.07 -4.33
CA ARG A 422 -21.83 6.42 -5.74
C ARG A 422 -20.50 6.68 -6.44
N ALA A 423 -19.58 7.39 -5.76
CA ALA A 423 -18.26 7.71 -6.28
C ALA A 423 -17.44 6.44 -6.54
N LEU A 424 -17.38 5.52 -5.57
CA LEU A 424 -16.70 4.22 -5.73
C LEU A 424 -17.33 3.35 -6.82
N ALA A 425 -18.65 3.29 -6.90
CA ALA A 425 -19.32 2.53 -7.95
C ALA A 425 -19.00 3.08 -9.35
N SER A 426 -19.02 4.40 -9.50
CA SER A 426 -18.62 5.08 -10.74
C SER A 426 -17.15 4.82 -11.07
N TRP A 427 -16.29 4.90 -10.07
CA TRP A 427 -14.86 4.60 -10.22
C TRP A 427 -14.63 3.21 -10.80
N TYR A 428 -15.29 2.17 -10.24
CA TYR A 428 -15.19 0.82 -10.76
C TYR A 428 -15.70 0.69 -12.19
N LEU A 429 -16.87 1.25 -12.48
CA LEU A 429 -17.43 1.20 -13.82
C LEU A 429 -16.49 1.86 -14.84
N ASN A 430 -15.91 3.01 -14.51
CA ASN A 430 -14.96 3.70 -15.37
C ASN A 430 -13.67 2.91 -15.60
N HIS A 431 -13.17 2.19 -14.60
CA HIS A 431 -11.97 1.34 -14.74
C HIS A 431 -12.26 0.05 -15.52
N MET A 432 -13.47 -0.53 -15.35
CA MET A 432 -13.85 -1.77 -16.04
C MET A 432 -14.33 -1.51 -17.48
N VAL A 433 -14.83 -0.30 -17.75
CA VAL A 433 -15.37 0.13 -19.06
C VAL A 433 -15.00 1.61 -19.27
N PRO A 434 -13.75 1.90 -19.69
CA PRO A 434 -13.22 3.26 -19.76
C PRO A 434 -14.02 4.23 -20.65
N GLU A 435 -14.75 3.73 -21.63
CA GLU A 435 -15.61 4.55 -22.49
C GLU A 435 -16.74 5.25 -21.71
N GLY A 436 -17.10 4.74 -20.54
CA GLY A 436 -18.13 5.31 -19.68
C GLY A 436 -17.76 6.63 -19.02
N MET A 437 -16.49 7.01 -18.99
CA MET A 437 -16.04 8.31 -18.44
C MET A 437 -16.73 9.48 -19.12
N ARG A 438 -17.08 9.36 -20.41
CA ARG A 438 -17.80 10.38 -21.17
C ARG A 438 -19.29 10.53 -20.80
N PHE A 439 -19.86 9.63 -19.99
CA PHE A 439 -21.26 9.73 -19.59
C PHE A 439 -21.50 10.80 -18.51
N GLY A 440 -20.42 11.41 -17.99
CA GLY A 440 -20.50 12.58 -17.12
C GLY A 440 -21.17 12.31 -15.78
N PHE A 441 -21.11 11.08 -15.27
CA PHE A 441 -21.69 10.77 -13.96
C PHE A 441 -21.01 11.58 -12.86
N ASN A 442 -21.81 12.40 -12.15
CA ASN A 442 -21.34 13.16 -10.99
C ASN A 442 -21.98 12.61 -9.71
N PRO A 443 -21.19 12.02 -8.79
CA PRO A 443 -21.72 11.47 -7.54
C PRO A 443 -22.49 12.45 -6.66
N THR A 444 -22.20 13.75 -6.76
CA THR A 444 -22.84 14.84 -6.02
C THR A 444 -23.83 15.66 -6.86
N GLY A 445 -24.06 15.29 -8.13
CA GLY A 445 -25.00 15.93 -9.01
C GLY A 445 -26.47 15.75 -8.61
N SER A 446 -27.38 16.41 -9.33
CA SER A 446 -28.82 16.22 -9.10
C SER A 446 -29.29 14.82 -9.46
N ASP A 447 -30.43 14.40 -8.92
CA ASP A 447 -31.00 13.08 -9.19
C ASP A 447 -31.28 12.88 -10.69
N GLU A 448 -31.77 13.93 -11.38
CA GLU A 448 -32.06 13.90 -12.81
C GLU A 448 -30.78 13.65 -13.62
N ALA A 449 -29.70 14.39 -13.31
CA ALA A 449 -28.42 14.25 -14.01
C ALA A 449 -27.81 12.86 -13.76
N ARG A 450 -27.87 12.37 -12.51
CA ARG A 450 -27.39 11.02 -12.19
C ARG A 450 -28.19 9.94 -12.91
N ASN A 451 -29.53 10.03 -12.88
CA ASN A 451 -30.41 9.06 -13.56
C ASN A 451 -30.18 9.06 -15.09
N ALA A 452 -29.95 10.22 -15.69
CA ALA A 452 -29.60 10.29 -17.11
C ALA A 452 -28.28 9.54 -17.42
N ALA A 453 -27.24 9.76 -16.61
CA ALA A 453 -25.96 9.08 -16.77
C ALA A 453 -26.09 7.56 -16.52
N ILE A 454 -26.88 7.14 -15.53
CA ILE A 454 -27.14 5.71 -15.25
C ILE A 454 -27.79 5.02 -16.47
N LYS A 455 -28.75 5.66 -17.12
CA LYS A 455 -29.36 5.11 -18.35
C LYS A 455 -28.34 4.95 -19.48
N LEU A 456 -27.40 5.86 -19.62
CA LEU A 456 -26.30 5.70 -20.59
C LEU A 456 -25.42 4.51 -20.25
N TRP A 457 -25.11 4.31 -18.96
CA TRP A 457 -24.40 3.14 -18.49
C TRP A 457 -25.15 1.83 -18.78
N GLU A 458 -26.44 1.76 -18.46
CA GLU A 458 -27.28 0.58 -18.72
C GLU A 458 -27.29 0.21 -20.21
N THR A 459 -27.48 1.21 -21.08
CA THR A 459 -27.44 1.03 -22.53
C THR A 459 -26.10 0.46 -22.97
N ARG A 460 -25.00 1.10 -22.54
CA ARG A 460 -23.65 0.67 -22.94
C ARG A 460 -23.29 -0.72 -22.46
N LEU A 461 -23.61 -1.04 -21.21
CA LEU A 461 -23.34 -2.37 -20.66
C LEU A 461 -24.18 -3.47 -21.34
N THR A 462 -25.38 -3.14 -21.80
CA THR A 462 -26.21 -4.05 -22.61
C THR A 462 -25.59 -4.27 -23.98
N GLU A 463 -25.13 -3.21 -24.66
CA GLU A 463 -24.42 -3.31 -25.95
C GLU A 463 -23.16 -4.19 -25.84
N LEU A 464 -22.41 -4.03 -24.75
CA LEU A 464 -21.21 -4.82 -24.47
C LEU A 464 -21.50 -6.26 -23.97
N LYS A 465 -22.79 -6.65 -23.90
CA LYS A 465 -23.24 -7.95 -23.37
C LYS A 465 -22.79 -8.21 -21.92
N LYS A 466 -22.51 -7.15 -21.16
CA LYS A 466 -22.21 -7.21 -19.73
C LYS A 466 -23.48 -7.32 -18.89
N LEU A 467 -24.63 -6.91 -19.43
CA LEU A 467 -25.94 -7.10 -18.84
C LEU A 467 -26.78 -8.01 -19.75
N PRO A 468 -27.66 -8.87 -19.18
CA PRO A 468 -28.63 -9.62 -19.98
C PRO A 468 -29.60 -8.64 -20.65
N VAL A 469 -29.91 -8.89 -21.91
CA VAL A 469 -30.97 -8.17 -22.62
C VAL A 469 -32.29 -8.47 -21.89
N ALA A 470 -33.04 -7.42 -21.53
CA ALA A 470 -34.34 -7.62 -20.93
C ALA A 470 -35.21 -8.50 -21.89
N PRO A 471 -35.90 -9.52 -21.39
CA PRO A 471 -36.79 -10.29 -22.25
C PRO A 471 -37.82 -9.34 -22.87
N VAL A 472 -37.91 -9.35 -24.20
CA VAL A 472 -38.93 -8.56 -24.91
C VAL A 472 -40.27 -9.06 -24.40
N ALA A 473 -41.02 -8.20 -23.72
CA ALA A 473 -42.36 -8.55 -23.27
C ALA A 473 -43.14 -9.09 -24.47
N PRO A 474 -43.77 -10.27 -24.37
CA PRO A 474 -44.55 -10.82 -25.48
C PRO A 474 -45.59 -9.76 -25.89
N LYS A 475 -45.60 -9.36 -27.16
CA LYS A 475 -46.62 -8.48 -27.68
C LYS A 475 -47.97 -9.14 -27.39
N LEU A 476 -48.70 -8.53 -26.45
CA LEU A 476 -50.09 -8.96 -26.23
C LEU A 476 -50.82 -8.96 -27.58
N PRO A 477 -51.52 -10.02 -27.94
CA PRO A 477 -52.27 -10.04 -29.15
C PRO A 477 -53.25 -8.86 -29.13
N ALA A 478 -53.28 -8.12 -30.24
CA ALA A 478 -54.21 -7.00 -30.36
C ALA A 478 -55.65 -7.46 -30.04
N PRO A 479 -56.40 -6.68 -29.24
CA PRO A 479 -57.78 -7.06 -28.92
C PRO A 479 -58.56 -7.28 -30.21
N LYS A 480 -59.16 -8.44 -30.36
CA LYS A 480 -60.07 -8.71 -31.49
C LYS A 480 -61.17 -7.65 -31.44
N LYS A 481 -61.28 -6.84 -32.49
CA LYS A 481 -62.43 -5.92 -32.64
C LYS A 481 -63.72 -6.74 -32.60
N PRO A 482 -64.75 -6.26 -31.90
CA PRO A 482 -66.03 -6.91 -31.84
C PRO A 482 -66.73 -7.01 -33.21
#